data_ae6e4d29d9df68d2337d66cdb4443a18
#
_entry.id   ae6e4d29d9df68d2337d66cdb4443a18
#
_cell.length_a   1.000
_cell.length_b   1.000
_cell.length_c   1.000
_cell.angle_alpha   90.00
_cell.angle_beta   90.00
_cell.angle_gamma   90.00
#
_symmetry.space_group_name_H-M   'P 1'
#
loop_
_entity.id
_entity.type
_entity.pdbx_description
1 polymer ?
#
loop_
_entity_poly.entity_id
_entity_poly.type
_entity_poly.pdbx_seq_one_letter_code
_entity_poly.pdbx_strand_id
1 'polypeptide(L)'
;LKLCGSGQTPNGCTVTTLEVPNEGTYTVNSDGTVTFNPLSTFTGTATPVTYQISDTQATPGTTSATVTPTVVPRPTAAADSTSGLLNISQSINPLTNDTAGNSSAPLNASTVRLCGSGESTPNCTATSVSVTGGVYSVNQATGVITFTPTTNYVGTPVAVTYQVKDSLNQVASSTYTPTIIATPTATNDISSGAWNVNQTISPFSNDTAASGHPFGSLALCGNSPVETPNNCSQPTLTTADGTYTVNANGTVTFDPELTFTNRTATPVLYQVSDSLGQVANSTITPTVGAAPVPAAVNDVSSGAWDTNQTITPLSNDTANAKIPLVASTVKLCG
;
A
#
# COMPACT_ATOMS: atom_id res chain seq x y z
N LEU A 1 -0.19 -46.80 -45.27
CA LEU A 1 -1.27 -45.98 -44.70
C LEU A 1 -1.64 -44.90 -45.70
N LYS A 2 -2.94 -44.58 -45.81
CA LYS A 2 -3.51 -43.51 -46.64
C LYS A 2 -4.62 -42.80 -45.87
N LEU A 3 -4.86 -41.54 -46.20
CA LEU A 3 -6.01 -40.75 -45.70
C LEU A 3 -7.13 -40.78 -46.75
N CYS A 4 -8.37 -40.73 -46.27
CA CYS A 4 -9.55 -40.58 -47.14
C CYS A 4 -9.78 -39.10 -47.43
N GLY A 5 -9.57 -38.70 -48.68
CA GLY A 5 -9.94 -37.37 -49.16
C GLY A 5 -11.46 -37.19 -49.31
N SER A 6 -11.89 -35.96 -49.65
CA SER A 6 -13.30 -35.65 -49.84
C SER A 6 -13.96 -36.59 -50.87
N GLY A 7 -15.10 -37.16 -50.49
CA GLY A 7 -15.86 -38.09 -51.33
C GLY A 7 -15.30 -39.51 -51.41
N GLN A 8 -14.22 -39.84 -50.71
CA GLN A 8 -13.69 -41.23 -50.62
C GLN A 8 -14.41 -41.98 -49.49
N THR A 9 -14.67 -43.25 -49.74
CA THR A 9 -15.24 -44.15 -48.70
C THR A 9 -14.12 -44.92 -47.96
N PRO A 10 -14.37 -45.38 -46.73
CA PRO A 10 -13.49 -46.31 -46.07
C PRO A 10 -13.09 -47.47 -46.98
N ASN A 11 -11.80 -47.86 -46.98
CA ASN A 11 -11.17 -48.85 -47.89
C ASN A 11 -10.92 -48.37 -49.33
N GLY A 12 -11.20 -47.07 -49.64
CA GLY A 12 -10.88 -46.42 -50.90
C GLY A 12 -10.00 -45.18 -50.74
N CYS A 13 -9.26 -45.03 -49.64
CA CYS A 13 -8.42 -43.88 -49.32
C CYS A 13 -7.13 -43.89 -50.14
N THR A 14 -6.78 -42.77 -50.77
CA THR A 14 -5.63 -42.67 -51.66
C THR A 14 -4.64 -41.57 -51.35
N VAL A 15 -5.04 -40.60 -50.52
CA VAL A 15 -4.19 -39.40 -50.32
C VAL A 15 -3.22 -39.58 -49.16
N THR A 16 -2.07 -38.93 -49.26
CA THR A 16 -1.06 -38.88 -48.21
C THR A 16 -1.04 -37.53 -47.47
N THR A 17 -1.72 -36.53 -48.06
CA THR A 17 -1.88 -35.21 -47.43
C THR A 17 -3.34 -34.81 -47.59
N LEU A 18 -3.96 -34.32 -46.50
CA LEU A 18 -5.34 -33.85 -46.46
C LEU A 18 -5.44 -32.53 -45.71
N GLU A 19 -5.87 -31.51 -46.38
CA GLU A 19 -6.19 -30.22 -45.77
C GLU A 19 -7.64 -30.24 -45.25
N VAL A 20 -7.85 -29.85 -44.01
CA VAL A 20 -9.16 -29.58 -43.41
C VAL A 20 -9.32 -28.08 -43.25
N PRO A 21 -10.26 -27.45 -44.01
CA PRO A 21 -10.40 -26.00 -44.00
C PRO A 21 -10.62 -25.45 -42.58
N ASN A 22 -9.90 -24.34 -42.24
CA ASN A 22 -9.92 -23.62 -40.96
C ASN A 22 -9.35 -24.43 -39.76
N GLU A 23 -8.87 -25.67 -39.98
CA GLU A 23 -8.29 -26.48 -38.90
C GLU A 23 -6.78 -26.73 -39.09
N GLY A 24 -6.39 -27.28 -40.24
CA GLY A 24 -4.99 -27.63 -40.50
C GLY A 24 -4.80 -28.74 -41.55
N THR A 25 -3.59 -29.31 -41.59
CA THR A 25 -3.20 -30.31 -42.61
C THR A 25 -2.73 -31.57 -41.93
N TYR A 26 -3.28 -32.69 -42.37
CA TYR A 26 -2.83 -34.04 -42.02
C TYR A 26 -1.84 -34.55 -43.07
N THR A 27 -0.74 -35.17 -42.64
CA THR A 27 0.29 -35.79 -43.52
C THR A 27 0.64 -37.17 -43.01
N VAL A 28 0.60 -38.16 -43.93
CA VAL A 28 1.11 -39.53 -43.67
C VAL A 28 2.61 -39.52 -43.83
N ASN A 29 3.34 -39.95 -42.82
CA ASN A 29 4.79 -40.07 -42.82
C ASN A 29 5.23 -41.45 -43.31
N SER A 30 6.49 -41.58 -43.77
CA SER A 30 7.07 -42.80 -44.26
C SER A 30 7.21 -43.91 -43.20
N ASP A 31 7.20 -43.57 -41.94
CA ASP A 31 7.23 -44.48 -40.78
C ASP A 31 5.85 -44.97 -40.36
N GLY A 32 4.80 -44.60 -41.08
CA GLY A 32 3.41 -44.99 -40.77
C GLY A 32 2.70 -44.12 -39.74
N THR A 33 3.29 -43.05 -39.27
CA THR A 33 2.62 -42.06 -38.41
C THR A 33 1.82 -41.05 -39.23
N VAL A 34 0.87 -40.37 -38.57
CA VAL A 34 0.12 -39.24 -39.16
C VAL A 34 0.45 -37.98 -38.33
N THR A 35 0.97 -36.97 -39.01
CA THR A 35 1.20 -35.65 -38.42
C THR A 35 0.01 -34.75 -38.73
N PHE A 36 -0.57 -34.10 -37.71
CA PHE A 36 -1.49 -33.00 -37.87
C PHE A 36 -0.76 -31.66 -37.61
N ASN A 37 -0.75 -30.79 -38.59
CA ASN A 37 -0.20 -29.43 -38.48
C ASN A 37 -1.37 -28.44 -38.40
N PRO A 38 -1.75 -27.96 -37.22
CA PRO A 38 -2.88 -27.04 -37.07
C PRO A 38 -2.55 -25.67 -37.64
N LEU A 39 -3.58 -24.96 -38.11
CA LEU A 39 -3.48 -23.52 -38.35
C LEU A 39 -3.21 -22.80 -37.04
N SER A 40 -2.48 -21.71 -37.10
CA SER A 40 -2.14 -20.89 -35.89
C SER A 40 -3.36 -20.33 -35.15
N THR A 41 -4.49 -20.25 -35.82
CA THR A 41 -5.78 -19.78 -35.26
C THR A 41 -6.68 -20.92 -34.78
N PHE A 42 -6.32 -22.19 -35.03
CA PHE A 42 -7.14 -23.33 -34.66
C PHE A 42 -6.85 -23.80 -33.24
N THR A 43 -7.89 -23.94 -32.43
CA THR A 43 -7.89 -24.60 -31.12
C THR A 43 -9.16 -25.41 -30.96
N GLY A 44 -9.09 -26.49 -30.18
CA GLY A 44 -10.20 -27.40 -29.96
C GLY A 44 -9.96 -28.77 -30.60
N THR A 45 -10.99 -29.59 -30.64
CA THR A 45 -10.94 -30.94 -31.26
C THR A 45 -11.17 -30.82 -32.76
N ALA A 46 -10.22 -31.31 -33.52
CA ALA A 46 -10.30 -31.29 -34.99
C ALA A 46 -11.33 -32.28 -35.53
N THR A 47 -11.82 -32.01 -36.73
CA THR A 47 -12.74 -32.90 -37.42
C THR A 47 -12.06 -34.26 -37.61
N PRO A 48 -12.72 -35.39 -37.24
CA PRO A 48 -12.17 -36.74 -37.43
C PRO A 48 -11.82 -37.04 -38.87
N VAL A 49 -10.59 -37.48 -39.14
CA VAL A 49 -10.15 -37.87 -40.49
C VAL A 49 -9.99 -39.37 -40.52
N THR A 50 -10.60 -40.01 -41.53
CA THR A 50 -10.48 -41.47 -41.73
C THR A 50 -9.13 -41.80 -42.39
N TYR A 51 -8.44 -42.80 -41.85
CA TYR A 51 -7.27 -43.42 -42.47
C TYR A 51 -7.51 -44.87 -42.77
N GLN A 52 -6.75 -45.40 -43.75
CA GLN A 52 -6.76 -46.79 -44.17
C GLN A 52 -5.36 -47.38 -44.07
N ILE A 53 -5.28 -48.59 -43.56
CA ILE A 53 -4.07 -49.41 -43.59
C ILE A 53 -4.33 -50.68 -44.41
N SER A 54 -3.26 -51.23 -44.98
CA SER A 54 -3.29 -52.49 -45.74
C SER A 54 -2.20 -53.41 -45.23
N ASP A 55 -2.41 -54.73 -45.31
CA ASP A 55 -1.38 -55.72 -45.06
C ASP A 55 -0.52 -55.94 -46.35
N THR A 56 0.41 -56.86 -46.28
CA THR A 56 1.37 -57.18 -47.36
C THR A 56 1.00 -58.45 -48.15
N GLN A 57 -0.24 -58.91 -48.03
CA GLN A 57 -0.69 -60.08 -48.78
C GLN A 57 -0.78 -59.80 -50.29
N ALA A 58 -0.76 -60.81 -51.12
CA ALA A 58 -0.85 -60.71 -52.59
C ALA A 58 -2.20 -60.05 -53.02
N THR A 59 -3.26 -60.25 -52.25
CA THR A 59 -4.51 -59.47 -52.26
C THR A 59 -4.59 -58.82 -50.92
N PRO A 60 -4.16 -57.55 -50.84
CA PRO A 60 -4.07 -56.86 -49.54
C PRO A 60 -5.43 -56.76 -48.87
N GLY A 61 -5.50 -57.22 -47.61
CA GLY A 61 -6.59 -56.91 -46.70
C GLY A 61 -6.49 -55.43 -46.27
N THR A 62 -7.61 -54.74 -46.28
CA THR A 62 -7.65 -53.32 -45.90
C THR A 62 -8.62 -53.08 -44.72
N THR A 63 -8.27 -52.17 -43.82
CA THR A 63 -9.15 -51.72 -42.78
C THR A 63 -8.96 -50.23 -42.54
N SER A 64 -9.95 -49.58 -41.93
CA SER A 64 -9.93 -48.14 -41.70
C SER A 64 -10.37 -47.76 -40.27
N ALA A 65 -9.86 -46.66 -39.80
CA ALA A 65 -10.23 -46.02 -38.52
C ALA A 65 -10.11 -44.49 -38.65
N THR A 66 -10.40 -43.77 -37.60
CA THR A 66 -10.28 -42.32 -37.55
C THR A 66 -9.17 -41.85 -36.62
N VAL A 67 -8.60 -40.70 -36.97
CA VAL A 67 -7.70 -39.92 -36.09
C VAL A 67 -8.33 -38.58 -35.80
N THR A 68 -8.31 -38.17 -34.51
CA THR A 68 -8.98 -36.96 -34.03
C THR A 68 -8.05 -36.25 -33.05
N PRO A 69 -7.18 -35.35 -33.51
CA PRO A 69 -6.32 -34.58 -32.62
C PRO A 69 -7.11 -33.45 -31.91
N THR A 70 -6.61 -33.04 -30.74
CA THR A 70 -7.08 -31.87 -30.02
C THR A 70 -5.92 -30.90 -29.86
N VAL A 71 -6.16 -29.61 -30.23
CA VAL A 71 -5.23 -28.49 -30.05
C VAL A 71 -5.65 -27.70 -28.85
N VAL A 72 -4.80 -27.69 -27.83
CA VAL A 72 -5.06 -26.97 -26.57
C VAL A 72 -4.66 -25.50 -26.72
N PRO A 73 -5.54 -24.53 -26.38
CA PRO A 73 -5.18 -23.12 -26.34
C PRO A 73 -3.99 -22.85 -25.42
N ARG A 74 -3.24 -21.79 -25.69
CA ARG A 74 -2.14 -21.37 -24.83
C ARG A 74 -2.68 -20.79 -23.51
N PRO A 75 -1.93 -20.91 -22.41
CA PRO A 75 -2.24 -20.20 -21.18
C PRO A 75 -2.09 -18.68 -21.38
N THR A 76 -2.76 -17.91 -20.52
CA THR A 76 -2.64 -16.45 -20.45
C THR A 76 -2.24 -16.02 -19.06
N ALA A 77 -1.42 -14.97 -18.94
CA ALA A 77 -1.00 -14.41 -17.69
C ALA A 77 -1.42 -12.93 -17.61
N ALA A 78 -1.87 -12.53 -16.44
CA ALA A 78 -2.28 -11.15 -16.13
C ALA A 78 -1.23 -10.47 -15.25
N ALA A 79 -1.17 -9.12 -15.32
CA ALA A 79 -0.23 -8.37 -14.50
C ALA A 79 -0.64 -8.37 -13.02
N ASP A 80 0.35 -8.44 -12.15
CA ASP A 80 0.21 -8.42 -10.70
C ASP A 80 0.76 -7.13 -10.11
N SER A 81 0.12 -6.66 -9.04
CA SER A 81 0.62 -5.54 -8.26
C SER A 81 0.32 -5.73 -6.78
N THR A 82 1.16 -5.14 -5.94
CA THR A 82 0.95 -5.06 -4.49
C THR A 82 1.34 -3.69 -3.97
N SER A 83 0.82 -3.35 -2.80
CA SER A 83 1.26 -2.19 -2.03
C SER A 83 1.60 -2.65 -0.62
N GLY A 84 2.73 -2.22 -0.10
CA GLY A 84 3.20 -2.64 1.22
C GLY A 84 4.00 -1.56 1.93
N LEU A 85 4.21 -1.77 3.23
CA LEU A 85 4.87 -0.81 4.09
C LEU A 85 6.38 -0.78 3.87
N LEU A 86 7.00 0.31 4.28
CA LEU A 86 8.45 0.51 4.26
C LEU A 86 9.18 -0.66 4.94
N ASN A 87 10.24 -1.16 4.27
CA ASN A 87 11.08 -2.28 4.74
C ASN A 87 10.36 -3.63 4.91
N ILE A 88 9.12 -3.77 4.47
CA ILE A 88 8.36 -5.02 4.57
C ILE A 88 8.32 -5.70 3.19
N SER A 89 8.73 -6.99 3.15
CA SER A 89 8.65 -7.79 1.94
C SER A 89 7.19 -8.06 1.54
N GLN A 90 6.94 -8.11 0.24
CA GLN A 90 5.63 -8.37 -0.35
C GLN A 90 5.68 -9.63 -1.19
N SER A 91 4.66 -10.47 -1.12
CA SER A 91 4.60 -11.72 -1.88
C SER A 91 3.27 -11.84 -2.62
N ILE A 92 3.34 -12.43 -3.82
CA ILE A 92 2.17 -12.79 -4.63
C ILE A 92 2.24 -14.25 -5.04
N ASN A 93 1.09 -14.83 -5.30
CA ASN A 93 0.99 -16.02 -6.13
C ASN A 93 0.49 -15.57 -7.51
N PRO A 94 1.34 -15.47 -8.54
CA PRO A 94 0.94 -14.96 -9.86
C PRO A 94 -0.14 -15.82 -10.52
N LEU A 95 -0.23 -17.10 -10.16
CA LEU A 95 -1.17 -18.03 -10.76
C LEU A 95 -2.63 -17.79 -10.31
N THR A 96 -2.90 -16.85 -9.42
CA THR A 96 -4.27 -16.58 -8.93
C THR A 96 -5.15 -15.84 -9.95
N ASN A 97 -4.53 -15.05 -10.84
CA ASN A 97 -5.19 -14.33 -11.93
C ASN A 97 -4.74 -14.79 -13.32
N ASP A 98 -3.77 -15.71 -13.39
CA ASP A 98 -3.39 -16.38 -14.61
C ASP A 98 -4.35 -17.51 -14.93
N THR A 99 -4.51 -17.83 -16.22
CA THR A 99 -5.42 -18.90 -16.65
C THR A 99 -4.71 -19.92 -17.52
N ALA A 100 -4.97 -21.20 -17.25
CA ALA A 100 -4.62 -22.25 -18.17
C ALA A 100 -5.46 -22.14 -19.46
N GLY A 101 -4.90 -22.42 -20.60
CA GLY A 101 -5.64 -22.42 -21.86
C GLY A 101 -6.75 -23.48 -21.89
N ASN A 102 -6.58 -24.56 -21.13
CA ASN A 102 -7.54 -25.64 -20.99
C ASN A 102 -7.33 -26.35 -19.65
N SER A 103 -8.42 -26.89 -19.07
CA SER A 103 -8.36 -27.65 -17.80
C SER A 103 -7.51 -28.93 -17.88
N SER A 104 -7.34 -29.51 -19.08
CA SER A 104 -6.45 -30.65 -19.31
C SER A 104 -4.96 -30.28 -19.37
N ALA A 105 -4.63 -28.99 -19.45
CA ALA A 105 -3.27 -28.47 -19.46
C ALA A 105 -3.11 -27.40 -18.36
N PRO A 106 -3.15 -27.78 -17.06
CA PRO A 106 -3.05 -26.86 -15.95
C PRO A 106 -1.69 -26.14 -15.91
N LEU A 107 -1.65 -24.93 -15.36
CA LEU A 107 -0.41 -24.22 -15.07
C LEU A 107 0.42 -24.98 -14.04
N ASN A 108 1.73 -24.99 -14.24
CA ASN A 108 2.66 -25.66 -13.34
C ASN A 108 3.46 -24.61 -12.54
N ALA A 109 3.12 -24.45 -11.26
CA ALA A 109 3.74 -23.49 -10.35
C ALA A 109 5.28 -23.62 -10.26
N SER A 110 5.80 -24.84 -10.35
CA SER A 110 7.26 -25.08 -10.29
C SER A 110 8.03 -24.56 -11.50
N THR A 111 7.32 -24.16 -12.55
CA THR A 111 7.92 -23.58 -13.78
C THR A 111 8.00 -22.06 -13.77
N VAL A 112 7.48 -21.40 -12.75
CA VAL A 112 7.58 -19.94 -12.63
C VAL A 112 9.04 -19.54 -12.59
N ARG A 113 9.42 -18.61 -13.48
CA ARG A 113 10.77 -18.02 -13.59
C ARG A 113 10.65 -16.53 -13.83
N LEU A 114 11.65 -15.79 -13.36
CA LEU A 114 11.82 -14.37 -13.66
C LEU A 114 12.72 -14.19 -14.87
N CYS A 115 12.49 -13.11 -15.62
CA CYS A 115 13.40 -12.71 -16.68
C CYS A 115 14.53 -11.87 -16.07
N GLY A 116 15.73 -12.42 -16.02
CA GLY A 116 16.94 -11.71 -15.62
C GLY A 116 17.41 -10.70 -16.67
N SER A 117 18.53 -10.01 -16.39
CA SER A 117 19.11 -9.06 -17.35
C SER A 117 19.48 -9.76 -18.66
N GLY A 118 18.97 -9.23 -19.77
CA GLY A 118 19.19 -9.79 -21.10
C GLY A 118 18.32 -11.01 -21.45
N GLU A 119 17.49 -11.49 -20.53
CA GLU A 119 16.51 -12.54 -20.80
C GLU A 119 15.19 -11.95 -21.31
N SER A 120 14.49 -12.73 -22.12
CA SER A 120 13.13 -12.43 -22.58
C SER A 120 12.32 -13.72 -22.70
N THR A 121 10.99 -13.59 -22.60
CA THR A 121 10.08 -14.71 -22.80
C THR A 121 10.19 -15.27 -24.22
N PRO A 122 10.15 -16.58 -24.39
CA PRO A 122 9.83 -17.63 -23.42
C PRO A 122 11.04 -18.25 -22.69
N ASN A 123 12.18 -17.57 -22.64
CA ASN A 123 13.47 -18.13 -22.19
C ASN A 123 13.96 -17.55 -20.85
N CYS A 124 13.06 -17.11 -19.97
CA CYS A 124 13.43 -16.64 -18.63
C CYS A 124 13.83 -17.84 -17.75
N THR A 125 14.96 -17.73 -17.06
CA THR A 125 15.52 -18.79 -16.23
C THR A 125 15.82 -18.37 -14.81
N ALA A 126 15.84 -17.05 -14.54
CA ALA A 126 16.21 -16.53 -13.24
C ALA A 126 15.21 -16.88 -12.15
N THR A 127 15.74 -17.18 -10.95
CA THR A 127 14.96 -17.37 -9.73
C THR A 127 15.08 -16.19 -8.78
N SER A 128 15.98 -15.25 -9.09
CA SER A 128 16.15 -13.98 -8.39
C SER A 128 16.61 -12.91 -9.38
N VAL A 129 16.05 -11.70 -9.23
CA VAL A 129 16.38 -10.51 -10.03
C VAL A 129 16.53 -9.31 -9.11
N SER A 130 17.71 -8.69 -9.14
CA SER A 130 17.97 -7.44 -8.41
C SER A 130 17.64 -6.25 -9.30
N VAL A 131 16.95 -5.28 -8.73
CA VAL A 131 16.59 -4.00 -9.37
C VAL A 131 16.91 -2.84 -8.43
N THR A 132 16.89 -1.61 -8.96
CA THR A 132 16.88 -0.44 -8.08
C THR A 132 15.66 -0.50 -7.17
N GLY A 133 15.89 -0.51 -5.85
CA GLY A 133 14.84 -0.56 -4.85
C GLY A 133 14.64 -1.92 -4.19
N GLY A 134 15.23 -3.03 -4.69
CA GLY A 134 15.09 -4.31 -4.03
C GLY A 134 15.42 -5.53 -4.87
N VAL A 135 14.97 -6.69 -4.39
CA VAL A 135 15.23 -7.99 -5.03
C VAL A 135 13.93 -8.77 -5.14
N TYR A 136 13.65 -9.27 -6.34
CA TYR A 136 12.61 -10.27 -6.60
C TYR A 136 13.21 -11.67 -6.45
N SER A 137 12.44 -12.58 -5.87
CA SER A 137 12.80 -14.00 -5.77
C SER A 137 11.59 -14.90 -5.98
N VAL A 138 11.78 -16.09 -6.52
CA VAL A 138 10.74 -17.10 -6.75
C VAL A 138 10.97 -18.31 -5.84
N ASN A 139 9.94 -18.71 -5.13
CA ASN A 139 9.89 -20.03 -4.51
C ASN A 139 9.52 -21.07 -5.57
N GLN A 140 10.49 -21.88 -6.00
CA GLN A 140 10.32 -22.83 -7.10
C GLN A 140 9.33 -23.98 -6.80
N ALA A 141 9.01 -24.24 -5.53
CA ALA A 141 8.04 -25.27 -5.18
C ALA A 141 6.59 -24.77 -5.32
N THR A 142 6.36 -23.49 -5.04
CA THR A 142 5.01 -22.89 -4.96
C THR A 142 4.71 -21.90 -6.08
N GLY A 143 5.73 -21.42 -6.82
CA GLY A 143 5.60 -20.36 -7.81
C GLY A 143 5.43 -18.95 -7.22
N VAL A 144 5.39 -18.82 -5.89
CA VAL A 144 5.24 -17.52 -5.20
C VAL A 144 6.43 -16.62 -5.51
N ILE A 145 6.14 -15.39 -5.93
CA ILE A 145 7.16 -14.34 -6.14
C ILE A 145 7.14 -13.41 -4.93
N THR A 146 8.32 -13.19 -4.35
CA THR A 146 8.54 -12.26 -3.22
C THR A 146 9.42 -11.10 -3.68
N PHE A 147 9.00 -9.87 -3.42
CA PHE A 147 9.84 -8.69 -3.50
C PHE A 147 10.32 -8.29 -2.11
N THR A 148 11.63 -8.18 -1.93
CA THR A 148 12.28 -7.69 -0.71
C THR A 148 12.86 -6.31 -1.00
N PRO A 149 12.30 -5.23 -0.42
CA PRO A 149 12.80 -3.88 -0.66
C PRO A 149 14.18 -3.67 -0.06
N THR A 150 14.99 -2.82 -0.70
CA THR A 150 16.18 -2.25 -0.08
C THR A 150 15.76 -1.38 1.10
N THR A 151 16.56 -1.37 2.18
CA THR A 151 16.28 -0.56 3.38
C THR A 151 15.98 0.90 3.01
N ASN A 152 14.86 1.42 3.51
CA ASN A 152 14.36 2.78 3.30
C ASN A 152 14.01 3.13 1.84
N TYR A 153 13.90 2.16 0.95
CA TYR A 153 13.37 2.42 -0.38
C TYR A 153 11.85 2.71 -0.33
N VAL A 154 11.44 3.77 -1.00
CA VAL A 154 10.04 4.21 -1.15
C VAL A 154 9.73 4.36 -2.63
N GLY A 155 8.52 4.02 -3.02
CA GLY A 155 8.04 4.14 -4.39
C GLY A 155 7.91 2.80 -5.10
N THR A 156 7.79 2.85 -6.42
CA THR A 156 7.57 1.68 -7.27
C THR A 156 8.88 1.31 -7.98
N PRO A 157 9.48 0.14 -7.68
CA PRO A 157 10.66 -0.34 -8.40
C PRO A 157 10.29 -0.72 -9.84
N VAL A 158 11.32 -0.97 -10.65
CA VAL A 158 11.11 -1.53 -12.00
C VAL A 158 10.39 -2.87 -11.87
N ALA A 159 9.32 -3.04 -12.64
CA ALA A 159 8.56 -4.29 -12.69
C ALA A 159 9.45 -5.45 -13.15
N VAL A 160 9.24 -6.62 -12.57
CA VAL A 160 9.87 -7.84 -13.07
C VAL A 160 8.91 -8.59 -14.00
N THR A 161 9.43 -9.06 -15.13
CA THR A 161 8.68 -10.00 -15.97
C THR A 161 8.84 -11.40 -15.41
N TYR A 162 7.74 -12.13 -15.32
CA TYR A 162 7.73 -13.56 -15.03
C TYR A 162 7.13 -14.35 -16.18
N GLN A 163 7.45 -15.63 -16.23
CA GLN A 163 6.82 -16.60 -17.10
C GLN A 163 6.40 -17.84 -16.31
N VAL A 164 5.38 -18.53 -16.81
CA VAL A 164 4.90 -19.82 -16.32
C VAL A 164 4.61 -20.75 -17.49
N LYS A 165 4.72 -22.04 -17.29
CA LYS A 165 4.36 -23.06 -18.29
C LYS A 165 3.15 -23.87 -17.81
N ASP A 166 2.35 -24.30 -18.79
CA ASP A 166 1.35 -25.33 -18.55
C ASP A 166 1.97 -26.75 -18.61
N SER A 167 1.15 -27.79 -18.42
CA SER A 167 1.61 -29.19 -18.48
C SER A 167 2.04 -29.64 -19.86
N LEU A 168 1.75 -28.89 -20.92
CA LEU A 168 2.19 -29.09 -22.29
C LEU A 168 3.44 -28.26 -22.66
N ASN A 169 4.04 -27.57 -21.68
CA ASN A 169 5.17 -26.64 -21.84
C ASN A 169 4.87 -25.38 -22.67
N GLN A 170 3.60 -25.03 -22.87
CA GLN A 170 3.22 -23.74 -23.47
C GLN A 170 3.46 -22.63 -22.43
N VAL A 171 3.98 -21.48 -22.88
CA VAL A 171 4.41 -20.37 -22.02
C VAL A 171 3.38 -19.25 -22.02
N ALA A 172 3.04 -18.76 -20.82
CA ALA A 172 2.45 -17.45 -20.59
C ALA A 172 3.43 -16.58 -19.81
N SER A 173 3.30 -15.26 -19.94
CA SER A 173 4.15 -14.30 -19.21
C SER A 173 3.41 -13.01 -18.92
N SER A 174 3.76 -12.40 -17.80
CA SER A 174 3.26 -11.08 -17.39
C SER A 174 4.28 -10.40 -16.48
N THR A 175 3.84 -9.37 -15.74
CA THR A 175 4.71 -8.58 -14.87
C THR A 175 4.19 -8.53 -13.45
N TYR A 176 5.11 -8.42 -12.49
CA TYR A 176 4.80 -8.07 -11.10
C TYR A 176 5.42 -6.73 -10.74
N THR A 177 4.60 -5.83 -10.18
CA THR A 177 4.97 -4.46 -9.82
C THR A 177 4.54 -4.17 -8.38
N PRO A 178 5.43 -4.26 -7.38
CA PRO A 178 5.15 -3.82 -6.02
C PRO A 178 5.23 -2.29 -5.90
N THR A 179 4.58 -1.73 -4.89
CA THR A 179 4.73 -0.33 -4.45
C THR A 179 5.07 -0.31 -2.97
N ILE A 180 6.12 0.43 -2.58
CA ILE A 180 6.52 0.61 -1.19
C ILE A 180 6.02 1.98 -0.73
N ILE A 181 5.17 1.98 0.29
CA ILE A 181 4.51 3.15 0.84
C ILE A 181 5.45 3.81 1.87
N ALA A 182 5.64 5.13 1.76
CA ALA A 182 6.39 5.93 2.74
C ALA A 182 5.69 5.90 4.12
N THR A 183 6.45 6.09 5.19
CA THR A 183 5.88 6.43 6.49
C THR A 183 5.41 7.89 6.51
N PRO A 184 4.42 8.25 7.33
CA PRO A 184 4.09 9.65 7.59
C PRO A 184 5.29 10.36 8.24
N THR A 185 5.30 11.70 8.18
CA THR A 185 6.29 12.53 8.89
C THR A 185 5.56 13.56 9.74
N ALA A 186 6.10 13.86 10.93
CA ALA A 186 5.57 14.86 11.83
C ALA A 186 6.61 15.94 12.10
N THR A 187 6.15 17.20 12.18
CA THR A 187 6.96 18.39 12.37
C THR A 187 6.50 19.13 13.63
N ASN A 188 7.45 19.72 14.36
CA ASN A 188 7.13 20.44 15.60
C ASN A 188 6.08 21.54 15.37
N ASP A 189 5.10 21.61 16.29
CA ASP A 189 4.06 22.61 16.32
C ASP A 189 4.36 23.65 17.39
N ILE A 190 4.23 24.90 17.00
CA ILE A 190 4.33 26.03 17.91
C ILE A 190 3.05 26.86 17.85
N SER A 191 2.65 27.43 18.97
CA SER A 191 1.56 28.39 19.02
C SER A 191 1.87 29.50 20.01
N SER A 192 1.15 30.61 19.89
CA SER A 192 1.25 31.70 20.84
C SER A 192 -0.14 32.31 21.11
N GLY A 193 -0.43 32.60 22.35
CA GLY A 193 -1.70 33.13 22.77
C GLY A 193 -1.58 34.13 23.93
N ALA A 194 -2.64 34.89 24.18
CA ALA A 194 -2.73 35.74 25.34
C ALA A 194 -2.80 34.91 26.63
N TRP A 195 -2.46 35.54 27.74
CA TRP A 195 -2.58 34.90 29.05
C TRP A 195 -4.00 34.39 29.32
N ASN A 196 -4.07 33.15 29.80
CA ASN A 196 -5.30 32.44 30.18
C ASN A 196 -6.37 32.41 29.06
N VAL A 197 -5.92 32.28 27.82
CA VAL A 197 -6.76 32.06 26.63
C VAL A 197 -6.34 30.74 25.98
N ASN A 198 -7.32 29.86 25.74
CA ASN A 198 -7.07 28.59 25.06
C ASN A 198 -6.48 28.80 23.67
N GLN A 199 -5.53 27.97 23.33
CA GLN A 199 -4.92 27.96 22.00
C GLN A 199 -5.33 26.68 21.23
N THR A 200 -5.70 26.82 19.97
CA THR A 200 -5.96 25.70 19.09
C THR A 200 -4.76 25.49 18.18
N ILE A 201 -4.19 24.30 18.21
CA ILE A 201 -3.01 23.90 17.46
C ILE A 201 -3.45 22.84 16.45
N SER A 202 -2.90 22.89 15.24
CA SER A 202 -3.32 22.02 14.13
C SER A 202 -2.13 21.20 13.61
N PRO A 203 -1.73 20.10 14.28
CA PRO A 203 -0.57 19.32 13.90
C PRO A 203 -0.63 18.82 12.45
N PHE A 204 -1.79 18.36 11.98
CA PHE A 204 -1.96 17.91 10.60
C PHE A 204 -1.71 18.98 9.53
N SER A 205 -1.55 20.26 9.91
CA SER A 205 -1.31 21.34 8.94
C SER A 205 0.11 21.41 8.41
N ASN A 206 1.10 20.92 9.17
CA ASN A 206 2.53 20.90 8.82
C ASN A 206 3.11 19.47 8.81
N ASP A 207 2.34 18.48 9.24
CA ASP A 207 2.65 17.07 9.12
C ASP A 207 2.32 16.55 7.72
N THR A 208 2.99 15.49 7.29
CA THR A 208 2.74 14.88 5.99
C THR A 208 2.35 13.42 6.14
N ALA A 209 1.15 13.07 5.69
CA ALA A 209 0.69 11.70 5.59
C ALA A 209 1.31 10.99 4.37
N ALA A 210 1.38 9.67 4.42
CA ALA A 210 1.77 8.87 3.26
C ALA A 210 0.80 9.11 2.08
N SER A 211 1.31 9.15 0.87
CA SER A 211 0.50 9.42 -0.33
C SER A 211 -0.66 8.43 -0.47
N GLY A 212 -1.89 8.95 -0.55
CA GLY A 212 -3.11 8.15 -0.63
C GLY A 212 -3.59 7.59 0.72
N HIS A 213 -2.88 7.87 1.84
CA HIS A 213 -3.17 7.34 3.17
C HIS A 213 -3.27 8.48 4.18
N PRO A 214 -4.42 9.16 4.30
CA PRO A 214 -4.59 10.31 5.19
C PRO A 214 -4.36 9.93 6.65
N PHE A 215 -4.11 10.94 7.50
CA PHE A 215 -4.04 10.72 8.94
C PHE A 215 -5.36 10.14 9.47
N GLY A 216 -5.24 9.09 10.28
CA GLY A 216 -6.35 8.40 10.93
C GLY A 216 -6.56 8.82 12.38
N SER A 217 -5.47 9.13 13.11
CA SER A 217 -5.55 9.52 14.51
C SER A 217 -4.39 10.41 14.95
N LEU A 218 -4.63 11.11 16.07
CA LEU A 218 -3.65 11.87 16.83
C LEU A 218 -3.81 11.49 18.31
N ALA A 219 -2.69 11.30 19.02
CA ALA A 219 -2.66 11.04 20.45
C ALA A 219 -1.50 11.79 21.11
N LEU A 220 -1.66 12.16 22.38
CA LEU A 220 -0.58 12.71 23.21
C LEU A 220 0.15 11.57 23.92
N CYS A 221 1.43 11.75 24.19
CA CYS A 221 2.21 10.77 24.93
C CYS A 221 2.17 11.10 26.42
N GLY A 222 1.59 10.19 27.21
CA GLY A 222 1.45 10.33 28.66
C GLY A 222 2.76 10.20 29.42
N ASN A 223 2.81 10.86 30.59
CA ASN A 223 3.94 10.77 31.51
C ASN A 223 3.69 9.80 32.67
N SER A 224 2.46 9.28 32.81
CA SER A 224 2.11 8.33 33.89
C SER A 224 0.96 7.39 33.47
N PRO A 225 1.23 6.14 33.02
CA PRO A 225 2.59 5.61 32.77
C PRO A 225 3.31 6.39 31.69
N VAL A 226 4.64 6.38 31.71
CA VAL A 226 5.47 7.00 30.69
C VAL A 226 5.27 6.24 29.37
N GLU A 227 4.69 6.91 28.38
CA GLU A 227 4.54 6.39 27.02
C GLU A 227 5.78 6.76 26.19
N THR A 228 6.17 5.85 25.32
CA THR A 228 7.31 6.05 24.41
C THR A 228 6.83 6.52 23.04
N PRO A 229 7.68 7.17 22.24
CA PRO A 229 7.38 7.40 20.84
C PRO A 229 6.89 6.14 20.14
N ASN A 230 5.88 6.26 19.28
CA ASN A 230 5.18 5.19 18.58
C ASN A 230 4.20 4.35 19.45
N ASN A 231 3.96 4.75 20.71
CA ASN A 231 2.99 4.10 21.58
C ASN A 231 2.24 5.12 22.45
N CYS A 232 1.88 6.26 21.87
CA CYS A 232 1.11 7.30 22.56
C CYS A 232 -0.39 7.00 22.44
N SER A 233 -1.14 7.18 23.52
CA SER A 233 -2.56 6.82 23.55
C SER A 233 -3.48 7.83 24.23
N GLN A 234 -2.93 8.93 24.77
CA GLN A 234 -3.70 9.83 25.60
C GLN A 234 -4.52 10.83 24.77
N PRO A 235 -5.84 10.92 24.96
CA PRO A 235 -6.67 11.98 24.38
C PRO A 235 -6.52 13.32 25.12
N THR A 236 -6.04 13.28 26.37
CA THR A 236 -5.85 14.47 27.23
C THR A 236 -4.59 14.28 28.07
N LEU A 237 -3.79 15.33 28.18
CA LEU A 237 -2.58 15.36 28.99
C LEU A 237 -2.54 16.63 29.81
N THR A 238 -2.49 16.50 31.14
CA THR A 238 -2.32 17.62 32.08
C THR A 238 -0.85 17.70 32.51
N THR A 239 -0.29 18.89 32.42
CA THR A 239 1.09 19.24 32.80
C THR A 239 1.06 20.39 33.81
N ALA A 240 2.21 20.79 34.33
CA ALA A 240 2.32 22.00 35.17
C ALA A 240 2.04 23.28 34.39
N ASP A 241 2.13 23.26 33.06
CA ASP A 241 1.95 24.44 32.20
C ASP A 241 0.50 24.62 31.74
N GLY A 242 -0.30 23.55 31.77
CA GLY A 242 -1.70 23.53 31.34
C GLY A 242 -2.18 22.15 30.88
N THR A 243 -3.38 22.10 30.33
CA THR A 243 -4.02 20.89 29.86
C THR A 243 -4.13 20.88 28.34
N TYR A 244 -3.67 19.81 27.74
CA TYR A 244 -3.78 19.53 26.29
C TYR A 244 -4.91 18.55 26.05
N THR A 245 -5.78 18.83 25.09
CA THR A 245 -6.91 17.96 24.71
C THR A 245 -6.93 17.77 23.19
N VAL A 246 -6.91 16.51 22.73
CA VAL A 246 -7.09 16.15 21.32
C VAL A 246 -8.57 16.27 20.96
N ASN A 247 -8.85 17.04 19.91
CA ASN A 247 -10.20 17.25 19.40
C ASN A 247 -10.51 16.23 18.27
N ALA A 248 -11.79 15.92 18.07
CA ALA A 248 -12.25 14.99 17.05
C ALA A 248 -11.87 15.41 15.60
N ASN A 249 -11.56 16.68 15.36
CA ASN A 249 -11.12 17.20 14.06
C ASN A 249 -9.60 17.15 13.84
N GLY A 250 -8.84 16.51 14.74
CA GLY A 250 -7.39 16.40 14.65
C GLY A 250 -6.62 17.63 15.12
N THR A 251 -7.27 18.60 15.75
CA THR A 251 -6.58 19.71 16.44
C THR A 251 -6.32 19.37 17.89
N VAL A 252 -5.40 20.11 18.53
CA VAL A 252 -5.14 20.05 19.97
C VAL A 252 -5.48 21.39 20.60
N THR A 253 -6.32 21.37 21.62
CA THR A 253 -6.55 22.55 22.48
C THR A 253 -5.57 22.53 23.63
N PHE A 254 -4.83 23.62 23.81
CA PHE A 254 -4.04 23.90 25.01
C PHE A 254 -4.78 24.90 25.87
N ASP A 255 -5.14 24.51 27.09
CA ASP A 255 -5.74 25.35 28.13
C ASP A 255 -4.66 25.65 29.18
N PRO A 256 -4.08 26.86 29.17
CA PRO A 256 -2.97 27.19 30.06
C PRO A 256 -3.42 27.33 31.53
N GLU A 257 -2.55 26.84 32.44
CA GLU A 257 -2.74 27.09 33.85
C GLU A 257 -2.72 28.60 34.16
N LEU A 258 -3.55 29.02 35.12
CA LEU A 258 -3.68 30.45 35.50
C LEU A 258 -2.35 31.07 35.91
N THR A 259 -1.45 30.27 36.51
CA THR A 259 -0.12 30.71 36.94
C THR A 259 0.91 30.67 35.82
N PHE A 260 0.54 30.10 34.67
CA PHE A 260 1.44 29.99 33.50
C PHE A 260 1.36 31.28 32.67
N THR A 261 2.34 32.15 32.79
CA THR A 261 2.35 33.48 32.17
C THR A 261 3.74 33.87 31.66
N ASN A 262 3.78 34.60 30.54
CA ASN A 262 4.97 35.17 29.90
C ASN A 262 6.10 34.13 29.70
N ARG A 263 5.76 32.95 29.23
CA ARG A 263 6.76 31.87 28.97
C ARG A 263 6.23 30.86 27.97
N THR A 264 7.20 30.06 27.43
CA THR A 264 6.93 28.95 26.56
C THR A 264 6.80 27.68 27.38
N ALA A 265 5.82 26.83 27.07
CA ALA A 265 5.58 25.58 27.74
C ALA A 265 6.67 24.53 27.46
N THR A 266 6.82 23.60 28.35
CA THR A 266 7.60 22.39 28.11
C THR A 266 7.02 21.64 26.90
N PRO A 267 7.84 21.25 25.91
CA PRO A 267 7.35 20.50 24.76
C PRO A 267 6.62 19.21 25.15
N VAL A 268 5.42 19.03 24.61
CA VAL A 268 4.63 17.80 24.79
C VAL A 268 4.72 16.97 23.53
N LEU A 269 5.10 15.69 23.68
CA LEU A 269 5.19 14.75 22.56
C LEU A 269 3.78 14.34 22.12
N TYR A 270 3.55 14.32 20.80
CA TYR A 270 2.37 13.74 20.18
C TYR A 270 2.76 12.72 19.12
N GLN A 271 1.81 11.88 18.77
CA GLN A 271 1.89 10.88 17.72
C GLN A 271 0.73 11.05 16.77
N VAL A 272 1.01 11.01 15.48
CA VAL A 272 0.01 10.86 14.42
C VAL A 272 0.10 9.46 13.83
N SER A 273 -1.02 8.89 13.41
CA SER A 273 -1.02 7.68 12.59
C SER A 273 -1.75 7.91 11.27
N ASP A 274 -1.31 7.25 10.21
CA ASP A 274 -2.02 7.23 8.93
C ASP A 274 -3.09 6.12 8.90
N SER A 275 -3.83 6.03 7.79
CA SER A 275 -4.88 5.01 7.60
C SER A 275 -4.35 3.57 7.52
N LEU A 276 -3.04 3.36 7.41
CA LEU A 276 -2.38 2.06 7.46
C LEU A 276 -1.83 1.72 8.85
N GLY A 277 -1.99 2.63 9.83
CA GLY A 277 -1.44 2.46 11.17
C GLY A 277 0.05 2.74 11.28
N GLN A 278 0.70 3.31 10.25
CA GLN A 278 2.07 3.80 10.36
C GLN A 278 2.09 5.09 11.17
N VAL A 279 3.13 5.28 11.99
CA VAL A 279 3.17 6.38 12.96
C VAL A 279 4.34 7.33 12.73
N ALA A 280 4.13 8.60 13.09
CA ALA A 280 5.17 9.60 13.23
C ALA A 280 4.95 10.40 14.52
N ASN A 281 6.02 10.98 15.06
CA ASN A 281 5.99 11.70 16.34
C ASN A 281 6.65 13.06 16.19
N SER A 282 6.11 14.06 16.92
CA SER A 282 6.71 15.37 17.05
C SER A 282 6.24 16.04 18.34
N THR A 283 6.48 17.33 18.52
CA THR A 283 6.17 18.05 19.76
C THR A 283 5.26 19.25 19.52
N ILE A 284 4.45 19.55 20.53
CA ILE A 284 3.64 20.77 20.63
C ILE A 284 4.26 21.65 21.69
N THR A 285 4.50 22.93 21.36
CA THR A 285 5.19 23.89 22.23
C THR A 285 4.47 25.25 22.20
N PRO A 286 3.41 25.46 23.01
CA PRO A 286 2.71 26.73 23.09
C PRO A 286 3.49 27.77 23.90
N THR A 287 3.28 29.05 23.56
CA THR A 287 3.78 30.22 24.30
C THR A 287 2.59 31.03 24.81
N VAL A 288 2.64 31.47 26.07
CA VAL A 288 1.60 32.29 26.70
C VAL A 288 2.15 33.66 27.00
N GLY A 289 1.42 34.69 26.61
CA GLY A 289 1.76 36.08 26.88
C GLY A 289 1.70 36.47 28.38
N ALA A 290 2.11 37.68 28.67
CA ALA A 290 2.11 38.18 30.03
C ALA A 290 0.66 38.32 30.57
N ALA A 291 0.50 38.03 31.86
CA ALA A 291 -0.72 38.36 32.57
C ALA A 291 -0.94 39.89 32.58
N PRO A 292 -2.20 40.37 32.47
CA PRO A 292 -2.47 41.80 32.59
C PRO A 292 -2.11 42.28 33.98
N VAL A 293 -1.46 43.44 34.05
CA VAL A 293 -1.17 44.11 35.30
C VAL A 293 -2.41 44.91 35.78
N PRO A 294 -2.65 45.07 37.10
CA PRO A 294 -3.67 45.94 37.59
C PRO A 294 -3.38 47.41 37.25
N ALA A 295 -4.42 48.22 37.09
CA ALA A 295 -4.30 49.64 36.87
C ALA A 295 -4.84 50.39 38.08
N ALA A 296 -4.00 51.25 38.66
CA ALA A 296 -4.37 52.10 39.74
C ALA A 296 -4.74 53.51 39.24
N VAL A 297 -5.79 54.07 39.80
CA VAL A 297 -6.33 55.43 39.49
C VAL A 297 -6.17 56.28 40.71
N ASN A 298 -5.77 57.55 40.53
CA ASN A 298 -5.61 58.49 41.65
C ASN A 298 -6.89 58.63 42.45
N ASP A 299 -6.75 58.57 43.78
CA ASP A 299 -7.81 58.83 44.73
C ASP A 299 -7.72 60.21 45.23
N VAL A 300 -8.87 60.85 45.29
CA VAL A 300 -9.03 62.19 45.90
C VAL A 300 -10.08 62.18 47.00
N SER A 301 -9.82 62.86 48.06
CA SER A 301 -10.81 63.01 49.12
C SER A 301 -10.85 64.44 49.56
N SER A 302 -12.01 64.84 50.07
CA SER A 302 -12.22 66.15 50.67
C SER A 302 -13.05 65.99 51.95
N GLY A 303 -12.71 66.74 53.00
CA GLY A 303 -13.39 66.65 54.27
C GLY A 303 -13.32 67.94 55.03
N ALA A 304 -14.10 68.07 56.15
CA ALA A 304 -14.11 69.24 57.03
C ALA A 304 -12.77 69.34 57.78
N TRP A 305 -12.48 70.52 58.25
CA TRP A 305 -11.28 70.79 59.03
C TRP A 305 -11.28 69.92 60.32
N ASP A 306 -10.11 69.32 60.60
CA ASP A 306 -9.87 68.50 61.80
C ASP A 306 -10.73 67.22 61.85
N THR A 307 -11.07 66.63 60.68
CA THR A 307 -11.81 65.37 60.57
C THR A 307 -11.03 64.35 59.76
N ASN A 308 -10.97 63.10 60.30
CA ASN A 308 -10.37 62.00 59.62
C ASN A 308 -11.12 61.66 58.33
N GLN A 309 -10.39 61.39 57.26
CA GLN A 309 -10.96 60.90 56.00
C GLN A 309 -10.57 59.46 55.76
N THR A 310 -11.54 58.66 55.36
CA THR A 310 -11.32 57.31 54.95
C THR A 310 -11.33 57.25 53.42
N ILE A 311 -10.27 56.83 52.85
CA ILE A 311 -10.09 56.65 51.39
C ILE A 311 -10.13 55.17 51.07
N THR A 312 -10.79 54.83 50.01
CA THR A 312 -10.88 53.39 49.48
C THR A 312 -10.17 53.26 48.16
N PRO A 313 -8.82 53.11 48.16
CA PRO A 313 -8.01 53.14 46.95
C PRO A 313 -8.44 52.10 45.90
N LEU A 314 -8.92 50.95 46.33
CA LEU A 314 -9.29 49.86 45.39
C LEU A 314 -10.67 50.10 44.73
N SER A 315 -11.41 51.19 45.06
CA SER A 315 -12.78 51.40 44.57
C SER A 315 -12.86 51.84 43.10
N ASN A 316 -11.84 52.52 42.60
CA ASN A 316 -11.68 52.95 41.20
C ASN A 316 -10.50 52.22 40.44
N ASP A 317 -9.74 51.46 41.18
CA ASP A 317 -8.70 50.62 40.60
C ASP A 317 -9.29 49.41 39.85
N THR A 318 -8.60 48.94 38.82
CA THR A 318 -9.06 47.80 38.02
C THR A 318 -8.06 46.68 38.00
N ALA A 319 -8.57 45.47 38.00
CA ALA A 319 -7.77 44.25 37.75
C ALA A 319 -8.53 43.30 36.84
N ASN A 320 -7.85 42.27 36.36
CA ASN A 320 -8.50 41.20 35.65
C ASN A 320 -9.42 40.40 36.60
N ALA A 321 -10.59 39.99 36.14
CA ALA A 321 -11.58 39.29 36.96
C ALA A 321 -11.06 37.96 37.55
N LYS A 322 -10.09 37.32 36.90
CA LYS A 322 -9.47 36.05 37.34
C LYS A 322 -8.30 36.24 38.31
N ILE A 323 -7.74 37.47 38.40
CA ILE A 323 -6.67 37.85 39.36
C ILE A 323 -7.08 39.17 40.03
N PRO A 324 -8.07 39.16 40.94
CA PRO A 324 -8.59 40.36 41.57
C PRO A 324 -7.56 41.08 42.45
N LEU A 325 -7.78 42.37 42.70
CA LEU A 325 -7.00 43.14 43.65
C LEU A 325 -7.07 42.50 45.04
N VAL A 326 -5.96 42.54 45.76
CA VAL A 326 -5.85 41.99 47.12
C VAL A 326 -5.65 43.17 48.08
N ALA A 327 -6.65 43.44 48.92
CA ALA A 327 -6.66 44.62 49.85
C ALA A 327 -5.43 44.61 50.78
N SER A 328 -4.96 43.46 51.23
CA SER A 328 -3.78 43.34 52.11
C SER A 328 -2.46 43.76 51.45
N THR A 329 -2.44 43.95 50.12
CA THR A 329 -1.25 44.38 49.38
C THR A 329 -1.15 45.87 49.18
N VAL A 330 -2.14 46.64 49.59
CA VAL A 330 -2.12 48.12 49.52
C VAL A 330 -1.06 48.63 50.48
N LYS A 331 -0.10 49.41 49.96
CA LYS A 331 0.97 50.04 50.75
C LYS A 331 1.15 51.49 50.30
N LEU A 332 1.46 52.31 51.26
CA LEU A 332 1.84 53.72 51.00
C LEU A 332 3.36 53.71 50.68
N CYS A 333 3.74 54.45 49.66
CA CYS A 333 5.14 54.70 49.29
C CYS A 333 5.50 56.10 49.82
N GLY A 334 6.57 56.20 50.61
CA GLY A 334 7.14 57.44 51.11
C GLY A 334 8.13 58.06 50.17
#